data_6920500188b8e6806cfc6c6b26ed4963
#
_entry.id   6920500188b8e6806cfc6c6b26ed4963
#
_cell.length_a   1.000
_cell.length_b   1.000
_cell.length_c   1.000
_cell.angle_alpha   90.00
_cell.angle_beta   90.00
_cell.angle_gamma   90.00
#
_symmetry.space_group_name_H-M   'P 1'
#
loop_
_entity.id
_entity.type
_entity.pdbx_description
1 polymer ?
#
loop_
_entity_poly.entity_id
_entity_poly.type
_entity_poly.pdbx_seq_one_letter_code
_entity_poly.pdbx_strand_id
1 'polypeptide(L)'
;MEIEIKYAPVSYAQFVAIADDLGLTDEEIIRMSADYFDTADGFLSENKISLRRRTENDISVYTMKCSLRNIGGVAVREEEEIATDDIKLAFDHFAKNPRLAEIVEKCRNSQLVSIASMNFVRKKYIHTIFSTTVEISHDIGKMYGKNGGAGDILEMEVELKDGDEKAMAIFLMELEKYGLTVEERSKLHRAKML
;
A
#
# COMPACT_ATOMS: atom_id res chain seq x y z
N MET A 1 9.85 1.94 8.28
CA MET A 1 9.60 3.04 7.30
C MET A 1 9.40 2.38 5.95
N GLU A 2 8.31 2.69 5.26
CA GLU A 2 7.96 2.18 3.93
C GLU A 2 8.44 3.16 2.85
N ILE A 3 9.10 2.66 1.82
CA ILE A 3 9.56 3.43 0.64
C ILE A 3 9.08 2.68 -0.58
N GLU A 4 8.15 3.29 -1.33
CA GLU A 4 7.55 2.67 -2.51
C GLU A 4 7.37 3.66 -3.66
N ILE A 5 7.37 3.14 -4.88
CA ILE A 5 6.87 3.82 -6.07
C ILE A 5 5.78 2.97 -6.72
N LYS A 6 4.83 3.63 -7.37
CA LYS A 6 3.71 2.98 -8.03
C LYS A 6 3.60 3.43 -9.47
N TYR A 7 3.27 2.50 -10.35
CA TYR A 7 2.99 2.73 -11.76
C TYR A 7 1.59 2.25 -12.10
N ALA A 8 0.81 3.09 -12.80
CA ALA A 8 -0.54 2.74 -13.24
C ALA A 8 -0.95 3.57 -14.49
N PRO A 9 -1.71 3.00 -15.43
CA PRO A 9 -2.10 1.58 -15.46
C PRO A 9 -0.98 0.68 -15.97
N VAL A 10 -0.85 -0.52 -15.42
CA VAL A 10 0.08 -1.56 -15.90
C VAL A 10 -0.72 -2.83 -16.17
N SER A 11 -0.87 -3.21 -17.44
CA SER A 11 -1.60 -4.43 -17.80
C SER A 11 -0.86 -5.68 -17.32
N TYR A 12 -1.62 -6.77 -17.14
CA TYR A 12 -1.01 -8.04 -16.75
C TYR A 12 0.04 -8.52 -17.76
N ALA A 13 -0.24 -8.37 -19.06
CA ALA A 13 0.72 -8.76 -20.10
C ALA A 13 2.01 -7.92 -20.05
N GLN A 14 1.90 -6.62 -19.76
CA GLN A 14 3.05 -5.74 -19.58
C GLN A 14 3.85 -6.14 -18.32
N PHE A 15 3.18 -6.44 -17.22
CA PHE A 15 3.84 -6.90 -16.00
C PHE A 15 4.59 -8.22 -16.20
N VAL A 16 3.97 -9.21 -16.88
CA VAL A 16 4.63 -10.47 -17.19
C VAL A 16 5.87 -10.26 -18.05
N ALA A 17 5.79 -9.42 -19.09
CA ALA A 17 6.94 -9.11 -19.93
C ALA A 17 8.09 -8.45 -19.14
N ILE A 18 7.77 -7.58 -18.17
CA ILE A 18 8.77 -6.97 -17.26
C ILE A 18 9.39 -8.05 -16.36
N ALA A 19 8.56 -8.92 -15.76
CA ALA A 19 9.03 -9.97 -14.90
C ALA A 19 9.96 -10.95 -15.62
N ASP A 20 9.61 -11.33 -16.85
CA ASP A 20 10.44 -12.21 -17.71
C ASP A 20 11.77 -11.53 -18.07
N ASP A 21 11.75 -10.25 -18.48
CA ASP A 21 12.96 -9.50 -18.85
C ASP A 21 13.90 -9.27 -17.65
N LEU A 22 13.35 -9.10 -16.45
CA LEU A 22 14.10 -9.00 -15.19
C LEU A 22 14.53 -10.36 -14.63
N GLY A 23 14.10 -11.48 -15.22
CA GLY A 23 14.39 -12.82 -14.76
C GLY A 23 13.80 -13.13 -13.39
N LEU A 24 12.62 -12.56 -13.08
CA LEU A 24 11.97 -12.78 -11.79
C LEU A 24 11.43 -14.22 -11.71
N THR A 25 11.70 -14.88 -10.59
CA THR A 25 11.24 -16.23 -10.26
C THR A 25 10.51 -16.23 -8.93
N ASP A 26 9.86 -17.36 -8.59
CA ASP A 26 9.20 -17.55 -7.30
C ASP A 26 8.05 -16.56 -7.04
N GLU A 27 7.11 -16.49 -8.03
CA GLU A 27 5.89 -15.71 -7.90
C GLU A 27 5.05 -16.14 -6.70
N GLU A 28 4.71 -15.19 -5.85
CA GLU A 28 3.70 -15.37 -4.81
C GLU A 28 2.39 -14.70 -5.23
N ILE A 29 1.27 -15.42 -5.07
CA ILE A 29 -0.07 -14.92 -5.39
C ILE A 29 -0.88 -14.80 -4.11
N ILE A 30 -1.38 -13.58 -3.83
CA ILE A 30 -2.13 -13.26 -2.63
C ILE A 30 -3.49 -12.68 -3.03
N ARG A 31 -4.58 -13.25 -2.47
CA ARG A 31 -5.89 -12.63 -2.54
C ARG A 31 -6.01 -11.58 -1.45
N MET A 32 -6.32 -10.36 -1.86
CA MET A 32 -6.39 -9.21 -0.99
C MET A 32 -7.81 -8.67 -0.93
N SER A 33 -8.31 -8.46 0.27
CA SER A 33 -9.42 -7.55 0.51
C SER A 33 -8.99 -6.51 1.52
N ALA A 34 -9.47 -5.28 1.40
CA ALA A 34 -9.12 -4.22 2.32
C ALA A 34 -10.30 -3.28 2.56
N ASP A 35 -10.51 -2.94 3.83
CA ASP A 35 -11.41 -1.88 4.26
C ASP A 35 -10.60 -0.75 4.88
N TYR A 36 -10.92 0.47 4.50
CA TYR A 36 -10.32 1.68 5.05
C TYR A 36 -11.32 2.40 5.95
N PHE A 37 -10.83 2.85 7.07
CA PHE A 37 -11.65 3.51 8.09
C PHE A 37 -11.18 4.93 8.35
N ASP A 38 -12.14 5.78 8.73
CA ASP A 38 -11.89 7.09 9.29
C ASP A 38 -12.78 7.30 10.51
N THR A 39 -12.48 8.28 11.31
CA THR A 39 -13.42 8.75 12.31
C THR A 39 -14.61 9.44 11.63
N ALA A 40 -15.78 9.46 12.25
CA ALA A 40 -16.97 10.05 11.66
C ALA A 40 -16.80 11.55 11.34
N ASP A 41 -15.91 12.25 12.05
CA ASP A 41 -15.52 13.64 11.82
C ASP A 41 -14.39 13.82 10.79
N GLY A 42 -13.85 12.74 10.20
CA GLY A 42 -12.83 12.80 9.14
C GLY A 42 -11.40 13.06 9.61
N PHE A 43 -11.14 12.94 10.91
CA PHE A 43 -9.86 13.28 11.52
C PHE A 43 -8.64 12.60 10.89
N LEU A 44 -8.74 11.29 10.57
CA LEU A 44 -7.60 10.57 9.98
C LEU A 44 -7.25 11.12 8.59
N SER A 45 -8.27 11.35 7.75
CA SER A 45 -8.08 11.92 6.41
C SER A 45 -7.47 13.32 6.44
N GLU A 46 -7.94 14.19 7.33
CA GLU A 46 -7.43 15.55 7.49
C GLU A 46 -5.96 15.55 7.93
N ASN A 47 -5.54 14.57 8.71
CA ASN A 47 -4.17 14.43 9.20
C ASN A 47 -3.28 13.56 8.30
N LYS A 48 -3.75 13.17 7.10
CA LYS A 48 -3.01 12.32 6.14
C LYS A 48 -2.60 10.96 6.71
N ILE A 49 -3.47 10.42 7.56
CA ILE A 49 -3.34 9.12 8.19
C ILE A 49 -4.33 8.16 7.52
N SER A 50 -3.93 6.92 7.34
CA SER A 50 -4.84 5.85 6.92
C SER A 50 -4.87 4.74 7.96
N LEU A 51 -6.08 4.30 8.32
CA LEU A 51 -6.33 3.09 9.10
C LEU A 51 -6.98 2.07 8.16
N ARG A 52 -6.34 0.92 8.02
CA ARG A 52 -6.76 -0.15 7.12
C ARG A 52 -6.83 -1.47 7.86
N ARG A 53 -7.89 -2.25 7.62
CA ARG A 53 -7.89 -3.70 7.81
C ARG A 53 -7.79 -4.35 6.45
N ARG A 54 -6.79 -5.18 6.23
CA ARG A 54 -6.70 -6.01 5.03
C ARG A 54 -6.75 -7.48 5.41
N THR A 55 -7.21 -8.31 4.48
CA THR A 55 -7.09 -9.76 4.56
C THR A 55 -6.15 -10.21 3.45
N GLU A 56 -5.10 -10.91 3.80
CA GLU A 56 -4.12 -11.56 2.91
C GLU A 56 -4.41 -13.05 2.94
N ASN A 57 -5.05 -13.58 1.90
CA ASN A 57 -5.66 -14.90 1.91
C ASN A 57 -6.61 -15.03 3.13
N ASP A 58 -6.18 -15.70 4.21
CA ASP A 58 -6.99 -15.93 5.42
C ASP A 58 -6.46 -15.14 6.65
N ILE A 59 -5.43 -14.30 6.48
CA ILE A 59 -4.81 -13.56 7.57
C ILE A 59 -5.31 -12.12 7.57
N SER A 60 -5.93 -11.69 8.66
CA SER A 60 -6.29 -10.28 8.86
C SER A 60 -5.11 -9.49 9.39
N VAL A 61 -4.86 -8.33 8.79
CA VAL A 61 -3.78 -7.40 9.17
C VAL A 61 -4.37 -6.00 9.30
N TYR A 62 -4.21 -5.39 10.45
CA TYR A 62 -4.45 -3.96 10.62
C TYR A 62 -3.18 -3.18 10.37
N THR A 63 -3.33 -2.06 9.67
CA THR A 63 -2.22 -1.16 9.32
C THR A 63 -2.63 0.27 9.61
N MET A 64 -1.73 1.04 10.23
CA MET A 64 -1.83 2.50 10.33
C MET A 64 -0.63 3.12 9.64
N LYS A 65 -0.89 4.00 8.64
CA LYS A 65 0.15 4.68 7.86
C LYS A 65 0.04 6.19 8.02
N CYS A 66 1.17 6.85 8.26
CA CYS A 66 1.32 8.29 8.25
C CYS A 66 2.20 8.71 7.08
N SER A 67 1.70 9.59 6.21
CA SER A 67 2.50 10.09 5.08
C SER A 67 3.55 11.07 5.59
N LEU A 68 4.82 10.85 5.22
CA LEU A 68 5.94 11.72 5.59
C LEU A 68 6.35 12.62 4.42
N ARG A 69 6.61 12.03 3.25
CA ARG A 69 7.02 12.75 2.03
C ARG A 69 6.68 11.97 0.77
N ASN A 70 6.57 12.69 -0.35
CA ASN A 70 6.56 12.12 -1.70
C ASN A 70 7.51 12.97 -2.56
N ILE A 71 8.47 12.33 -3.23
CA ILE A 71 9.45 13.00 -4.09
C ILE A 71 9.51 12.23 -5.40
N GLY A 72 9.07 12.86 -6.49
CA GLY A 72 9.10 12.25 -7.83
C GLY A 72 8.31 10.93 -7.92
N GLY A 73 7.21 10.82 -7.16
CA GLY A 73 6.39 9.62 -7.10
C GLY A 73 6.84 8.56 -6.08
N VAL A 74 8.06 8.69 -5.52
CA VAL A 74 8.52 7.83 -4.43
C VAL A 74 7.87 8.30 -3.12
N ALA A 75 6.98 7.47 -2.57
CA ALA A 75 6.32 7.75 -1.30
C ALA A 75 7.11 7.16 -0.13
N VAL A 76 7.28 7.98 0.91
CA VAL A 76 7.89 7.58 2.18
C VAL A 76 6.85 7.73 3.28
N ARG A 77 6.60 6.65 4.03
CA ARG A 77 5.57 6.61 5.07
C ARG A 77 6.12 5.95 6.33
N GLU A 78 5.61 6.39 7.47
CA GLU A 78 5.70 5.61 8.70
C GLU A 78 4.52 4.65 8.73
N GLU A 79 4.81 3.38 8.93
CA GLU A 79 3.84 2.31 8.94
C GLU A 79 4.02 1.44 10.18
N GLU A 80 2.89 1.14 10.83
CA GLU A 80 2.78 0.13 11.87
C GLU A 80 1.71 -0.87 11.45
N GLU A 81 2.02 -2.16 11.56
CA GLU A 81 1.06 -3.21 11.25
C GLU A 81 1.11 -4.37 12.25
N ILE A 82 0.00 -5.06 12.35
CA ILE A 82 -0.15 -6.25 13.19
C ILE A 82 -1.15 -7.22 12.58
N ALA A 83 -0.78 -8.50 12.58
CA ALA A 83 -1.70 -9.58 12.22
C ALA A 83 -2.67 -9.82 13.38
N THR A 84 -3.92 -9.42 13.20
CA THR A 84 -5.04 -9.63 14.12
C THR A 84 -6.35 -9.31 13.42
N ASP A 85 -7.46 -9.87 13.91
CA ASP A 85 -8.83 -9.50 13.54
C ASP A 85 -9.50 -8.57 14.56
N ASP A 86 -8.86 -8.34 15.72
CA ASP A 86 -9.34 -7.47 16.79
C ASP A 86 -8.71 -6.07 16.69
N ILE A 87 -9.54 -5.07 16.41
CA ILE A 87 -9.12 -3.67 16.33
C ILE A 87 -8.59 -3.12 17.67
N LYS A 88 -9.02 -3.67 18.81
CA LYS A 88 -8.51 -3.22 20.11
C LYS A 88 -7.06 -3.63 20.29
N LEU A 89 -6.72 -4.87 19.90
CA LEU A 89 -5.34 -5.34 19.89
C LEU A 89 -4.48 -4.54 18.90
N ALA A 90 -5.04 -4.17 17.75
CA ALA A 90 -4.36 -3.31 16.79
C ALA A 90 -4.05 -1.93 17.40
N PHE A 91 -5.00 -1.32 18.06
CA PHE A 91 -4.79 -0.04 18.73
C PHE A 91 -3.80 -0.14 19.91
N ASP A 92 -3.80 -1.24 20.67
CA ASP A 92 -2.81 -1.47 21.72
C ASP A 92 -1.40 -1.62 21.17
N HIS A 93 -1.28 -2.18 19.96
CA HIS A 93 -0.01 -2.27 19.26
C HIS A 93 0.44 -0.89 18.75
N PHE A 94 -0.39 -0.17 18.00
CA PHE A 94 -0.06 1.13 17.43
C PHE A 94 0.26 2.18 18.48
N ALA A 95 -0.41 2.16 19.64
CA ALA A 95 -0.16 3.09 20.75
C ALA A 95 1.25 2.97 21.35
N LYS A 96 1.99 1.89 21.08
CA LYS A 96 3.39 1.75 21.50
C LYS A 96 4.33 2.68 20.72
N ASN A 97 3.92 3.09 19.52
CA ASN A 97 4.62 4.12 18.76
C ASN A 97 4.21 5.50 19.29
N PRO A 98 5.15 6.30 19.88
CA PRO A 98 4.82 7.58 20.47
C PRO A 98 4.15 8.58 19.53
N ARG A 99 4.41 8.46 18.22
CA ARG A 99 3.81 9.34 17.18
C ARG A 99 2.36 8.99 16.90
N LEU A 100 1.95 7.75 17.16
CA LEU A 100 0.60 7.26 16.90
C LEU A 100 -0.28 7.26 18.16
N ALA A 101 0.30 7.39 19.35
CA ALA A 101 -0.42 7.24 20.61
C ALA A 101 -1.63 8.19 20.74
N GLU A 102 -1.47 9.49 20.44
CA GLU A 102 -2.57 10.46 20.48
C GLU A 102 -3.63 10.20 19.41
N ILE A 103 -3.18 9.76 18.21
CA ILE A 103 -4.05 9.41 17.09
C ILE A 103 -4.92 8.19 17.46
N VAL A 104 -4.30 7.17 18.04
CA VAL A 104 -5.00 5.97 18.51
C VAL A 104 -6.03 6.31 19.58
N GLU A 105 -5.68 7.18 20.53
CA GLU A 105 -6.61 7.60 21.58
C GLU A 105 -7.83 8.36 21.00
N LYS A 106 -7.61 9.21 19.99
CA LYS A 106 -8.71 9.84 19.26
C LYS A 106 -9.59 8.80 18.55
N CYS A 107 -8.98 7.78 17.91
CA CYS A 107 -9.73 6.71 17.25
C CYS A 107 -10.55 5.88 18.24
N ARG A 108 -10.00 5.54 19.42
CA ARG A 108 -10.71 4.80 20.50
C ARG A 108 -11.97 5.50 20.98
N ASN A 109 -11.90 6.83 21.03
CA ASN A 109 -12.99 7.69 21.52
C ASN A 109 -13.93 8.19 20.42
N SER A 110 -13.76 7.70 19.18
CA SER A 110 -14.55 8.12 18.03
C SER A 110 -15.30 6.95 17.40
N GLN A 111 -16.41 7.24 16.75
CA GLN A 111 -17.05 6.26 15.87
C GLN A 111 -16.21 6.12 14.61
N LEU A 112 -15.76 4.91 14.31
CA LEU A 112 -15.12 4.59 13.04
C LEU A 112 -16.16 4.25 11.98
N VAL A 113 -15.95 4.77 10.78
CA VAL A 113 -16.78 4.53 9.60
C VAL A 113 -15.91 4.02 8.45
N SER A 114 -16.45 3.08 7.67
CA SER A 114 -15.78 2.66 6.43
C SER A 114 -15.89 3.76 5.37
N ILE A 115 -14.76 4.10 4.75
CA ILE A 115 -14.65 5.17 3.75
C ILE A 115 -14.26 4.67 2.36
N ALA A 116 -13.73 3.48 2.26
CA ALA A 116 -13.41 2.80 1.01
C ALA A 116 -13.20 1.31 1.26
N SER A 117 -13.42 0.49 0.22
CA SER A 117 -13.06 -0.92 0.24
C SER A 117 -12.41 -1.34 -1.08
N MET A 118 -11.68 -2.47 -1.06
CA MET A 118 -10.95 -2.97 -2.21
C MET A 118 -10.91 -4.48 -2.20
N ASN A 119 -10.97 -5.07 -3.41
CA ASN A 119 -10.74 -6.50 -3.63
C ASN A 119 -9.83 -6.67 -4.84
N PHE A 120 -8.69 -7.30 -4.66
CA PHE A 120 -7.72 -7.49 -5.73
C PHE A 120 -6.87 -8.74 -5.51
N VAL A 121 -6.21 -9.17 -6.56
CA VAL A 121 -5.17 -10.19 -6.52
C VAL A 121 -3.83 -9.49 -6.67
N ARG A 122 -2.91 -9.75 -5.75
CA ARG A 122 -1.51 -9.33 -5.80
C ARG A 122 -0.66 -10.49 -6.29
N LYS A 123 0.12 -10.25 -7.32
CA LYS A 123 1.25 -11.09 -7.71
C LYS A 123 2.52 -10.38 -7.35
N LYS A 124 3.42 -11.03 -6.63
CA LYS A 124 4.66 -10.39 -6.19
C LYS A 124 5.87 -11.28 -6.36
N TYR A 125 7.01 -10.60 -6.51
CA TYR A 125 8.35 -11.18 -6.55
C TYR A 125 9.25 -10.44 -5.58
N ILE A 126 10.20 -11.16 -5.02
CA ILE A 126 11.32 -10.56 -4.29
C ILE A 126 12.51 -10.50 -5.26
N HIS A 127 13.06 -9.33 -5.45
CA HIS A 127 14.20 -9.09 -6.35
C HIS A 127 15.36 -8.46 -5.57
N THR A 128 16.57 -9.00 -5.81
CA THR A 128 17.78 -8.50 -5.16
C THR A 128 18.66 -7.76 -6.15
N ILE A 129 18.97 -6.52 -5.84
CA ILE A 129 19.80 -5.63 -6.64
C ILE A 129 21.05 -5.29 -5.79
N PHE A 130 22.21 -5.85 -6.14
CA PHE A 130 23.40 -5.81 -5.27
C PHE A 130 23.10 -6.36 -3.87
N SER A 131 23.14 -5.52 -2.83
CA SER A 131 22.78 -5.87 -1.44
C SER A 131 21.42 -5.33 -1.01
N THR A 132 20.60 -4.89 -1.96
CA THR A 132 19.28 -4.27 -1.70
C THR A 132 18.18 -5.19 -2.17
N THR A 133 17.17 -5.39 -1.35
CA THR A 133 16.00 -6.22 -1.64
C THR A 133 14.79 -5.34 -1.88
N VAL A 134 14.13 -5.53 -3.02
CA VAL A 134 12.86 -4.89 -3.35
C VAL A 134 11.78 -5.94 -3.54
N GLU A 135 10.54 -5.60 -3.19
CA GLU A 135 9.35 -6.33 -3.60
C GLU A 135 8.79 -5.64 -4.86
N ILE A 136 8.56 -6.41 -5.91
CA ILE A 136 7.88 -5.98 -7.14
C ILE A 136 6.54 -6.67 -7.16
N SER A 137 5.45 -5.91 -7.09
CA SER A 137 4.10 -6.46 -7.07
C SER A 137 3.21 -5.89 -8.15
N HIS A 138 2.21 -6.67 -8.57
CA HIS A 138 1.18 -6.28 -9.51
C HIS A 138 -0.20 -6.56 -8.91
N ASP A 139 -0.99 -5.52 -8.79
CA ASP A 139 -2.33 -5.56 -8.21
C ASP A 139 -3.39 -5.41 -9.31
N ILE A 140 -4.29 -6.38 -9.39
CA ILE A 140 -5.43 -6.39 -10.30
C ILE A 140 -6.72 -6.59 -9.53
N GLY A 141 -7.68 -5.66 -9.68
CA GLY A 141 -8.97 -5.79 -9.00
C GLY A 141 -9.83 -4.55 -9.08
N LYS A 142 -10.61 -4.32 -8.03
CA LYS A 142 -11.56 -3.21 -7.93
C LYS A 142 -11.39 -2.47 -6.61
N MET A 143 -11.64 -1.17 -6.66
CA MET A 143 -11.81 -0.31 -5.50
C MET A 143 -13.21 0.31 -5.50
N TYR A 144 -13.73 0.60 -4.32
CA TYR A 144 -15.06 1.14 -4.11
C TYR A 144 -14.98 2.33 -3.15
N GLY A 145 -15.62 3.42 -3.54
CA GLY A 145 -15.77 4.60 -2.71
C GLY A 145 -16.97 4.49 -1.75
N LYS A 146 -17.01 5.35 -0.76
CA LYS A 146 -18.08 5.43 0.25
C LYS A 146 -19.48 5.60 -0.37
N ASN A 147 -19.57 6.28 -1.53
CA ASN A 147 -20.82 6.58 -2.20
C ASN A 147 -21.24 5.53 -3.24
N GLY A 148 -20.57 4.38 -3.29
CA GLY A 148 -20.86 3.28 -4.20
C GLY A 148 -20.22 3.38 -5.58
N GLY A 149 -19.40 4.40 -5.83
CA GLY A 149 -18.57 4.46 -7.04
C GLY A 149 -17.54 3.34 -7.05
N ALA A 150 -17.20 2.84 -8.25
CA ALA A 150 -16.24 1.76 -8.42
C ALA A 150 -15.17 2.13 -9.45
N GLY A 151 -13.94 1.71 -9.19
CA GLY A 151 -12.77 1.93 -10.07
C GLY A 151 -11.90 0.68 -10.17
N ASP A 152 -11.06 0.65 -11.20
CA ASP A 152 -10.12 -0.43 -11.41
C ASP A 152 -8.83 -0.24 -10.59
N ILE A 153 -8.29 -1.35 -10.10
CA ILE A 153 -6.92 -1.48 -9.64
C ILE A 153 -6.17 -2.23 -10.74
N LEU A 154 -5.17 -1.58 -11.31
CA LEU A 154 -4.33 -2.13 -12.36
C LEU A 154 -2.98 -1.43 -12.26
N GLU A 155 -2.13 -1.88 -11.34
CA GLU A 155 -0.91 -1.16 -10.99
C GLU A 155 0.23 -2.09 -10.62
N MET A 156 1.46 -1.61 -10.84
CA MET A 156 2.68 -2.23 -10.36
C MET A 156 3.28 -1.35 -9.27
N GLU A 157 3.74 -1.97 -8.19
CA GLU A 157 4.46 -1.30 -7.10
C GLU A 157 5.86 -1.87 -7.00
N VAL A 158 6.81 -1.02 -6.63
CA VAL A 158 8.18 -1.41 -6.24
C VAL A 158 8.40 -0.85 -4.84
N GLU A 159 8.63 -1.71 -3.87
CA GLU A 159 8.83 -1.36 -2.47
C GLU A 159 10.22 -1.80 -1.99
N LEU A 160 10.93 -0.92 -1.31
CA LEU A 160 12.19 -1.24 -0.64
C LEU A 160 11.92 -2.07 0.61
N LYS A 161 12.40 -3.31 0.64
CA LYS A 161 12.26 -4.19 1.80
C LYS A 161 13.48 -4.15 2.71
N ASP A 162 14.68 -4.07 2.12
CA ASP A 162 15.96 -3.99 2.86
C ASP A 162 17.05 -3.38 1.98
N GLY A 163 18.01 -2.70 2.59
CA GLY A 163 19.19 -2.16 1.91
C GLY A 163 19.15 -0.66 1.63
N ASP A 164 19.72 -0.23 0.50
CA ASP A 164 20.03 1.19 0.20
C ASP A 164 19.00 1.80 -0.77
N GLU A 165 18.42 2.94 -0.37
CA GLU A 165 17.53 3.77 -1.22
C GLU A 165 18.16 4.15 -2.57
N LYS A 166 19.51 4.36 -2.62
CA LYS A 166 20.20 4.70 -3.87
C LYS A 166 20.25 3.53 -4.84
N ALA A 167 20.41 2.31 -4.35
CA ALA A 167 20.36 1.11 -5.19
C ALA A 167 18.96 0.93 -5.77
N MET A 168 17.91 1.13 -4.95
CA MET A 168 16.54 1.17 -5.45
C MET A 168 16.36 2.25 -6.51
N ALA A 169 16.88 3.47 -6.30
CA ALA A 169 16.76 4.56 -7.28
C ALA A 169 17.42 4.20 -8.62
N ILE A 170 18.59 3.55 -8.62
CA ILE A 170 19.25 3.05 -9.84
C ILE A 170 18.33 2.03 -10.55
N PHE A 171 17.74 1.10 -9.81
CA PHE A 171 16.81 0.13 -10.38
C PHE A 171 15.58 0.79 -10.98
N LEU A 172 15.02 1.82 -10.35
CA LEU A 172 13.88 2.56 -10.90
C LEU A 172 14.23 3.23 -12.24
N MET A 173 15.48 3.70 -12.42
CA MET A 173 15.94 4.22 -13.71
C MET A 173 16.00 3.12 -14.79
N GLU A 174 16.36 1.88 -14.43
CA GLU A 174 16.30 0.75 -15.36
C GLU A 174 14.87 0.43 -15.81
N LEU A 175 13.86 0.68 -14.95
CA LEU A 175 12.45 0.48 -15.28
C LEU A 175 11.92 1.54 -16.26
N GLU A 176 12.57 2.67 -16.44
CA GLU A 176 12.15 3.72 -17.41
C GLU A 176 12.05 3.19 -18.85
N LYS A 177 12.87 2.18 -19.23
CA LYS A 177 12.81 1.54 -20.56
C LYS A 177 11.45 0.93 -20.88
N TYR A 178 10.62 0.62 -19.88
CA TYR A 178 9.30 0.03 -20.10
C TYR A 178 8.19 1.07 -20.32
N GLY A 179 8.51 2.36 -20.26
CA GLY A 179 7.54 3.46 -20.48
C GLY A 179 6.42 3.50 -19.46
N LEU A 180 6.70 3.14 -18.23
CA LEU A 180 5.73 3.13 -17.13
C LEU A 180 5.34 4.54 -16.70
N THR A 181 4.08 4.73 -16.37
CA THR A 181 3.57 6.01 -15.85
C THR A 181 3.46 5.96 -14.33
N VAL A 182 4.12 6.89 -13.65
CA VAL A 182 4.06 7.00 -12.18
C VAL A 182 2.66 7.42 -11.75
N GLU A 183 2.09 6.71 -10.76
CA GLU A 183 0.82 7.05 -10.10
C GLU A 183 1.11 7.50 -8.66
N GLU A 184 1.07 8.79 -8.43
CA GLU A 184 1.39 9.38 -7.11
C GLU A 184 0.28 9.18 -6.06
N ARG A 185 -0.96 8.98 -6.52
CA ARG A 185 -2.11 8.84 -5.63
C ARG A 185 -2.17 7.42 -5.07
N SER A 186 -2.37 7.31 -3.77
CA SER A 186 -2.61 6.01 -3.14
C SER A 186 -3.94 5.39 -3.62
N LYS A 187 -4.08 4.06 -3.47
CA LYS A 187 -5.36 3.36 -3.72
C LYS A 187 -6.50 4.01 -2.93
N LEU A 188 -6.28 4.35 -1.66
CA LEU A 188 -7.27 5.03 -0.82
C LEU A 188 -7.66 6.40 -1.39
N HIS A 189 -6.67 7.20 -1.83
CA HIS A 189 -6.96 8.52 -2.41
C HIS A 189 -7.85 8.39 -3.64
N ARG A 190 -7.53 7.45 -4.55
CA ARG A 190 -8.34 7.20 -5.75
C ARG A 190 -9.75 6.69 -5.40
N ALA A 191 -9.88 5.77 -4.44
CA ALA A 191 -11.17 5.26 -3.99
C ALA A 191 -12.06 6.34 -3.36
N LYS A 192 -11.48 7.31 -2.65
CA LYS A 192 -12.22 8.45 -2.06
C LYS A 192 -12.78 9.42 -3.11
N MET A 193 -12.28 9.37 -4.34
CA MET A 193 -12.77 10.20 -5.46
C MET A 193 -13.94 9.55 -6.22
N LEU A 194 -14.30 8.32 -5.89
CA LEU A 194 -15.41 7.56 -6.45
C LEU A 194 -16.69 7.78 -5.63
#